data_553047ae0604e03da2b5b109517d0a17
#
_entry.id   553047ae0604e03da2b5b109517d0a17
#
_cell.length_a   1.000
_cell.length_b   1.000
_cell.length_c   1.000
_cell.angle_alpha   90.00
_cell.angle_beta   90.00
_cell.angle_gamma   90.00
#
_symmetry.space_group_name_H-M   'P 1'
#
loop_
_entity.id
_entity.type
_entity.pdbx_description
1 polymer ?
#
loop_
_entity_poly.entity_id
_entity_poly.type
_entity_poly.pdbx_seq_one_letter_code
_entity_poly.pdbx_strand_id
1 'polypeptide(L)'
;AIAYAVNKEEITEGLTYGYETPATSLFAPGAPYTDISYNSTWNYDLDKANALLDEAGWVMNDSTGIREKDGQKLSLNYTYWTDLSLAQEMALAIKTQLAKVGIDVTTTGQDQMTWWTEGVAGNYDITTWNTEGSYTEPHKFLQESLGSDPHAISLQALEDFQNYSDAV
;
A
#
# COMPACT_ATOMS: atom_id res chain seq x y z
N ALA A 1 11.30 1.78 -0.28
CA ALA A 1 11.71 0.39 -0.57
C ALA A 1 10.52 -0.46 -1.01
N ILE A 2 9.48 -0.62 -0.19
CA ILE A 2 8.32 -1.51 -0.44
C ILE A 2 7.71 -1.28 -1.83
N ALA A 3 7.43 -0.02 -2.21
CA ALA A 3 6.84 0.30 -3.51
C ALA A 3 7.69 -0.16 -4.72
N TYR A 4 9.02 -0.21 -4.58
CA TYR A 4 9.91 -0.75 -5.61
C TYR A 4 10.00 -2.28 -5.58
N ALA A 5 9.69 -2.94 -4.46
CA ALA A 5 9.73 -4.38 -4.34
C ALA A 5 8.44 -5.07 -4.82
N VAL A 6 7.36 -4.31 -5.06
CA VAL A 6 6.07 -4.82 -5.50
C VAL A 6 5.92 -4.66 -7.01
N ASN A 7 5.88 -5.79 -7.71
CA ASN A 7 5.58 -5.86 -9.15
C ASN A 7 4.07 -5.89 -9.37
N LYS A 8 3.50 -4.71 -9.59
CA LYS A 8 2.05 -4.53 -9.78
C LYS A 8 1.55 -5.24 -11.03
N GLU A 9 2.34 -5.23 -12.11
CA GLU A 9 2.03 -5.89 -13.37
C GLU A 9 1.88 -7.41 -13.17
N GLU A 10 2.84 -8.04 -12.51
CA GLU A 10 2.81 -9.49 -12.21
C GLU A 10 1.58 -9.86 -11.35
N ILE A 11 1.26 -9.03 -10.35
CA ILE A 11 0.09 -9.24 -9.48
C ILE A 11 -1.20 -9.12 -10.29
N THR A 12 -1.35 -8.03 -11.05
CA THR A 12 -2.57 -7.76 -11.81
C THR A 12 -2.79 -8.83 -12.88
N GLU A 13 -1.76 -9.16 -13.66
CA GLU A 13 -1.86 -10.22 -14.67
C GLU A 13 -2.19 -11.58 -14.04
N GLY A 14 -1.52 -11.92 -12.95
CA GLY A 14 -1.70 -13.21 -12.27
C GLY A 14 -3.06 -13.38 -11.60
N LEU A 15 -3.63 -12.32 -11.02
CA LEU A 15 -4.90 -12.38 -10.32
C LEU A 15 -6.12 -12.12 -11.21
N THR A 16 -5.96 -11.34 -12.27
CA THR A 16 -7.09 -10.91 -13.11
C THR A 16 -7.03 -11.45 -14.55
N TYR A 17 -6.06 -12.31 -14.83
CA TYR A 17 -5.86 -12.88 -16.18
C TYR A 17 -5.73 -11.82 -17.28
N GLY A 18 -5.19 -10.64 -16.94
CA GLY A 18 -5.02 -9.52 -17.84
C GLY A 18 -6.29 -8.72 -18.15
N TYR A 19 -7.40 -8.97 -17.44
CA TYR A 19 -8.62 -8.16 -17.57
C TYR A 19 -8.51 -6.79 -16.94
N GLU A 20 -7.58 -6.60 -16.00
CA GLU A 20 -7.32 -5.33 -15.34
C GLU A 20 -5.92 -4.82 -15.67
N THR A 21 -5.71 -3.53 -15.50
CA THR A 21 -4.40 -2.88 -15.68
C THR A 21 -3.89 -2.37 -14.35
N PRO A 22 -2.55 -2.44 -14.10
CA PRO A 22 -1.97 -1.93 -12.87
C PRO A 22 -2.26 -0.44 -12.70
N ALA A 23 -2.69 -0.04 -11.51
CA ALA A 23 -2.90 1.35 -11.20
C ALA A 23 -1.56 2.12 -11.15
N THR A 24 -1.48 3.22 -11.88
CA THR A 24 -0.35 4.16 -11.87
C THR A 24 -0.64 5.39 -11.01
N SER A 25 -1.88 5.57 -10.60
CA SER A 25 -2.36 6.67 -9.76
C SER A 25 -3.45 6.18 -8.82
N LEU A 26 -3.82 7.03 -7.86
CA LEU A 26 -4.96 6.79 -6.96
C LEU A 26 -6.31 6.86 -7.68
N PHE A 27 -6.36 7.45 -8.88
CA PHE A 27 -7.59 7.65 -9.62
C PHE A 27 -7.63 6.78 -10.87
N ALA A 28 -8.83 6.36 -11.24
CA ALA A 28 -9.04 5.64 -12.48
C ALA A 28 -8.66 6.51 -13.70
N PRO A 29 -8.07 5.93 -14.75
CA PRO A 29 -7.81 6.65 -16.00
C PRO A 29 -9.10 7.27 -16.56
N GLY A 30 -9.05 8.56 -16.90
CA GLY A 30 -10.19 9.29 -17.45
C GLY A 30 -11.16 9.86 -16.40
N ALA A 31 -10.88 9.73 -15.12
CA ALA A 31 -11.63 10.46 -14.11
C ALA A 31 -11.44 11.98 -14.31
N PRO A 32 -12.49 12.80 -14.10
CA PRO A 32 -12.38 14.26 -14.24
C PRO A 32 -11.29 14.83 -13.31
N TYR A 33 -10.52 15.79 -13.78
CA TYR A 33 -9.50 16.51 -13.01
C TYR A 33 -8.32 15.66 -12.54
N THR A 34 -8.12 14.46 -13.06
CA THR A 34 -7.03 13.55 -12.67
C THR A 34 -5.94 13.42 -13.73
N ASP A 35 -5.95 14.27 -14.75
CA ASP A 35 -4.88 14.37 -15.76
C ASP A 35 -3.66 15.10 -15.14
N ILE A 36 -3.00 14.40 -14.23
CA ILE A 36 -1.87 14.90 -13.46
C ILE A 36 -0.61 14.18 -13.93
N SER A 37 0.42 14.94 -14.27
CA SER A 37 1.75 14.39 -14.50
C SER A 37 2.44 14.14 -13.16
N TYR A 38 2.74 12.88 -12.86
CA TYR A 38 3.48 12.53 -11.65
C TYR A 38 4.98 12.71 -11.87
N ASN A 39 5.64 13.40 -10.95
CA ASN A 39 7.08 13.63 -10.98
C ASN A 39 7.90 12.37 -10.65
N SER A 40 7.27 11.35 -10.08
CA SER A 40 7.90 10.07 -9.78
C SER A 40 6.92 8.92 -9.95
N THR A 41 7.40 7.85 -10.56
CA THR A 41 6.71 6.56 -10.61
C THR A 41 7.54 5.55 -9.83
N TRP A 42 6.89 4.75 -8.99
CA TRP A 42 7.55 3.64 -8.31
C TRP A 42 7.41 2.38 -9.18
N ASN A 43 8.30 2.27 -10.17
CA ASN A 43 8.37 1.08 -11.00
C ASN A 43 9.09 -0.03 -10.23
N TYR A 44 8.72 -1.28 -10.50
CA TYR A 44 9.37 -2.44 -9.91
C TYR A 44 10.88 -2.44 -10.16
N ASP A 45 11.66 -2.45 -9.06
CA ASP A 45 13.12 -2.38 -9.08
C ASP A 45 13.66 -2.95 -7.76
N LEU A 46 14.05 -4.23 -7.78
CA LEU A 46 14.57 -4.90 -6.58
C LEU A 46 15.92 -4.35 -6.12
N ASP A 47 16.77 -3.90 -7.04
CA ASP A 47 18.09 -3.37 -6.69
C ASP A 47 17.91 -2.05 -5.92
N LYS A 48 17.01 -1.20 -6.40
CA LYS A 48 16.67 0.04 -5.70
C LYS A 48 15.97 -0.22 -4.37
N ALA A 49 15.08 -1.20 -4.28
CA ALA A 49 14.44 -1.59 -3.04
C ALA A 49 15.48 -2.04 -2.00
N ASN A 50 16.42 -2.90 -2.40
CA ASN A 50 17.51 -3.36 -1.56
C ASN A 50 18.43 -2.21 -1.11
N ALA A 51 18.86 -1.34 -2.03
CA ALA A 51 19.70 -0.19 -1.70
C ALA A 51 19.05 0.73 -0.66
N LEU A 52 17.75 1.00 -0.78
CA LEU A 52 16.99 1.81 0.18
C LEU A 52 16.87 1.14 1.55
N LEU A 53 16.76 -0.19 1.61
CA LEU A 53 16.75 -0.93 2.87
C LEU A 53 18.11 -0.93 3.54
N ASP A 54 19.19 -1.07 2.75
CA ASP A 54 20.57 -0.99 3.22
C ASP A 54 20.88 0.41 3.76
N GLU A 55 20.50 1.47 3.05
CA GLU A 55 20.64 2.87 3.47
C GLU A 55 19.89 3.16 4.78
N ALA A 56 18.71 2.53 4.97
CA ALA A 56 17.93 2.62 6.20
C ALA A 56 18.53 1.79 7.36
N GLY A 57 19.62 1.03 7.12
CA GLY A 57 20.29 0.21 8.12
C GLY A 57 19.71 -1.17 8.34
N TRP A 58 18.82 -1.63 7.45
CA TRP A 58 18.29 -3.00 7.48
C TRP A 58 19.23 -3.95 6.73
N VAL A 59 19.98 -4.76 7.45
CA VAL A 59 21.00 -5.67 6.90
C VAL A 59 20.40 -7.07 6.70
N MET A 60 20.69 -7.70 5.55
CA MET A 60 20.25 -9.06 5.27
C MET A 60 20.93 -10.05 6.22
N ASN A 61 20.14 -10.89 6.88
CA ASN A 61 20.65 -12.04 7.62
C ASN A 61 20.61 -13.27 6.71
N ASP A 62 21.77 -13.70 6.26
CA ASP A 62 21.91 -14.82 5.30
C ASP A 62 21.37 -16.17 5.86
N SER A 63 21.32 -16.32 7.18
CA SER A 63 20.81 -17.54 7.81
C SER A 63 19.29 -17.64 7.79
N THR A 64 18.60 -16.52 7.83
CA THR A 64 17.13 -16.47 7.87
C THR A 64 16.50 -15.95 6.59
N GLY A 65 17.28 -15.25 5.75
CA GLY A 65 16.78 -14.54 4.57
C GLY A 65 15.93 -13.31 4.91
N ILE A 66 15.92 -12.88 6.20
CA ILE A 66 15.14 -11.74 6.66
C ILE A 66 16.11 -10.62 7.08
N ARG A 67 15.79 -9.40 6.76
CA ARG A 67 16.58 -8.23 7.17
C ARG A 67 16.41 -7.93 8.65
N GLU A 68 17.50 -7.49 9.27
CA GLU A 68 17.55 -7.16 10.69
C GLU A 68 18.22 -5.80 10.91
N LYS A 69 17.73 -5.08 11.92
CA LYS A 69 18.32 -3.83 12.39
C LYS A 69 18.22 -3.78 13.93
N ASP A 70 19.33 -3.50 14.60
CA ASP A 70 19.41 -3.41 16.06
C ASP A 70 18.87 -4.68 16.77
N GLY A 71 19.10 -5.85 16.16
CA GLY A 71 18.63 -7.14 16.66
C GLY A 71 17.16 -7.43 16.42
N GLN A 72 16.43 -6.58 15.73
CA GLN A 72 15.04 -6.76 15.37
C GLN A 72 14.90 -7.18 13.90
N LYS A 73 14.04 -8.15 13.63
CA LYS A 73 13.68 -8.56 12.28
C LYS A 73 12.75 -7.55 11.64
N LEU A 74 12.92 -7.35 10.33
CA LEU A 74 11.97 -6.59 9.52
C LEU A 74 10.75 -7.45 9.23
N SER A 75 9.78 -7.40 10.15
CA SER A 75 8.52 -8.15 10.07
C SER A 75 7.35 -7.18 10.05
N LEU A 76 6.42 -7.36 9.11
CA LEU A 76 5.26 -6.52 8.90
C LEU A 76 3.98 -7.34 9.01
N ASN A 77 2.92 -6.75 9.54
CA ASN A 77 1.58 -7.33 9.54
C ASN A 77 0.73 -6.72 8.40
N TYR A 78 0.27 -7.57 7.50
CA TYR A 78 -0.63 -7.19 6.42
C TYR A 78 -2.04 -7.66 6.75
N THR A 79 -2.95 -6.72 7.02
CA THR A 79 -4.35 -7.00 7.29
C THR A 79 -5.21 -6.82 6.03
N TYR A 80 -6.25 -7.63 5.89
CA TYR A 80 -7.21 -7.51 4.79
C TYR A 80 -8.60 -7.98 5.21
N TRP A 81 -9.62 -7.41 4.60
CA TRP A 81 -10.99 -7.86 4.77
C TRP A 81 -11.24 -9.13 3.94
N THR A 82 -11.70 -10.22 4.60
CA THR A 82 -11.80 -11.55 4.01
C THR A 82 -12.84 -11.68 2.89
N ASP A 83 -13.90 -10.88 2.93
CA ASP A 83 -14.96 -10.94 1.91
C ASP A 83 -14.67 -10.02 0.70
N LEU A 84 -13.58 -9.25 0.76
CA LEU A 84 -13.14 -8.47 -0.39
C LEU A 84 -12.50 -9.38 -1.43
N SER A 85 -13.04 -9.33 -2.65
CA SER A 85 -12.55 -10.15 -3.76
C SER A 85 -11.05 -9.95 -4.00
N LEU A 86 -10.32 -11.04 -4.15
CA LEU A 86 -8.86 -11.11 -4.40
C LEU A 86 -7.98 -10.51 -3.28
N ALA A 87 -8.54 -10.10 -2.15
CA ALA A 87 -7.73 -9.47 -1.08
C ALA A 87 -6.72 -10.43 -0.46
N GLN A 88 -7.11 -11.68 -0.24
CA GLN A 88 -6.21 -12.71 0.27
C GLN A 88 -5.10 -13.04 -0.73
N GLU A 89 -5.45 -13.25 -1.99
CA GLU A 89 -4.51 -13.57 -3.06
C GLU A 89 -3.50 -12.43 -3.26
N MET A 90 -3.98 -11.18 -3.22
CA MET A 90 -3.13 -9.99 -3.28
C MET A 90 -2.17 -9.93 -2.09
N ALA A 91 -2.66 -10.17 -0.87
CA ALA A 91 -1.82 -10.17 0.33
C ALA A 91 -0.72 -11.26 0.24
N LEU A 92 -1.04 -12.44 -0.25
CA LEU A 92 -0.07 -13.54 -0.45
C LEU A 92 0.94 -13.22 -1.55
N ALA A 93 0.51 -12.60 -2.65
CA ALA A 93 1.40 -12.18 -3.73
C ALA A 93 2.40 -11.11 -3.22
N ILE A 94 1.91 -10.08 -2.52
CA ILE A 94 2.76 -9.03 -1.93
C ILE A 94 3.73 -9.61 -0.89
N LYS A 95 3.26 -10.50 -0.01
CA LYS A 95 4.13 -11.23 0.93
C LYS A 95 5.28 -11.94 0.20
N THR A 96 4.95 -12.66 -0.88
CA THR A 96 5.94 -13.40 -1.67
C THR A 96 6.96 -12.47 -2.33
N GLN A 97 6.51 -11.32 -2.82
CA GLN A 97 7.40 -10.35 -3.46
C GLN A 97 8.28 -9.63 -2.44
N LEU A 98 7.74 -9.26 -1.28
CA LEU A 98 8.51 -8.61 -0.21
C LEU A 98 9.56 -9.53 0.41
N ALA A 99 9.31 -10.84 0.44
CA ALA A 99 10.31 -11.82 0.88
C ALA A 99 11.58 -11.81 0.00
N LYS A 100 11.49 -11.44 -1.29
CA LYS A 100 12.64 -11.32 -2.21
C LYS A 100 13.65 -10.24 -1.75
N VAL A 101 13.21 -9.29 -0.96
CA VAL A 101 14.06 -8.21 -0.40
C VAL A 101 14.26 -8.35 1.12
N GLY A 102 13.94 -9.51 1.68
CA GLY A 102 14.19 -9.83 3.09
C GLY A 102 13.18 -9.23 4.08
N ILE A 103 11.98 -8.91 3.63
CA ILE A 103 10.87 -8.46 4.49
C ILE A 103 9.97 -9.65 4.79
N ASP A 104 9.82 -9.99 6.06
CA ASP A 104 8.87 -11.02 6.53
C ASP A 104 7.48 -10.37 6.67
N VAL A 105 6.45 -11.00 6.07
CA VAL A 105 5.07 -10.49 6.13
C VAL A 105 4.16 -11.56 6.70
N THR A 106 3.47 -11.22 7.78
CA THR A 106 2.34 -12.00 8.29
C THR A 106 1.05 -11.44 7.69
N THR A 107 0.25 -12.31 7.08
CA THR A 107 -1.04 -11.92 6.49
C THR A 107 -2.18 -12.29 7.44
N THR A 108 -3.04 -11.34 7.79
CA THR A 108 -4.13 -11.50 8.75
C THR A 108 -5.45 -11.12 8.09
N GLY A 109 -6.26 -12.14 7.76
CA GLY A 109 -7.63 -11.92 7.29
C GLY A 109 -8.57 -11.61 8.45
N GLN A 110 -9.43 -10.62 8.27
CA GLN A 110 -10.36 -10.15 9.29
C GLN A 110 -11.76 -10.03 8.68
N ASP A 111 -12.80 -10.17 9.51
CA ASP A 111 -14.15 -9.76 9.10
C ASP A 111 -14.22 -8.23 8.94
N GLN A 112 -15.24 -7.74 8.24
CA GLN A 112 -15.36 -6.33 7.89
C GLN A 112 -15.28 -5.39 9.11
N MET A 113 -15.96 -5.74 10.20
CA MET A 113 -16.04 -4.88 11.38
C MET A 113 -14.70 -4.84 12.12
N THR A 114 -14.05 -5.97 12.26
CA THR A 114 -12.72 -6.08 12.86
C THR A 114 -11.70 -5.34 12.01
N TRP A 115 -11.67 -5.59 10.69
CA TRP A 115 -10.76 -4.91 9.76
C TRP A 115 -10.93 -3.39 9.81
N TRP A 116 -12.18 -2.91 9.83
CA TRP A 116 -12.47 -1.48 9.95
C TRP A 116 -11.99 -0.90 11.28
N THR A 117 -12.34 -1.54 12.40
CA THR A 117 -11.98 -1.06 13.76
C THR A 117 -10.47 -1.02 13.96
N GLU A 118 -9.76 -2.10 13.58
CA GLU A 118 -8.30 -2.19 13.66
C GLU A 118 -7.62 -1.22 12.69
N GLY A 119 -8.20 -1.05 11.48
CA GLY A 119 -7.72 -0.09 10.49
C GLY A 119 -7.78 1.34 10.99
N VAL A 120 -8.91 1.76 11.57
CA VAL A 120 -9.07 3.09 12.19
C VAL A 120 -8.13 3.28 13.37
N ALA A 121 -7.89 2.24 14.15
CA ALA A 121 -6.94 2.27 15.28
C ALA A 121 -5.46 2.28 14.84
N GLY A 122 -5.17 2.05 13.53
CA GLY A 122 -3.81 1.99 13.01
C GLY A 122 -3.07 0.69 13.34
N ASN A 123 -3.78 -0.37 13.68
CA ASN A 123 -3.21 -1.67 14.09
C ASN A 123 -2.82 -2.54 12.89
N TYR A 124 -2.05 -1.98 11.96
CA TYR A 124 -1.49 -2.67 10.79
C TYR A 124 -0.21 -1.97 10.32
N ASP A 125 0.62 -2.68 9.58
CA ASP A 125 1.75 -2.09 8.84
C ASP A 125 1.39 -1.90 7.37
N ILE A 126 0.62 -2.85 6.81
CA ILE A 126 0.06 -2.80 5.45
C ILE A 126 -1.40 -3.23 5.54
N THR A 127 -2.27 -2.58 4.80
CA THR A 127 -3.67 -3.01 4.67
C THR A 127 -4.18 -2.83 3.25
N THR A 128 -5.16 -3.63 2.87
CA THR A 128 -5.95 -3.42 1.66
C THR A 128 -7.08 -2.48 1.99
N TRP A 129 -7.21 -1.39 1.23
CA TRP A 129 -8.28 -0.43 1.39
C TRP A 129 -9.04 -0.24 0.07
N ASN A 130 -10.38 -0.18 0.16
CA ASN A 130 -11.21 0.12 -1.00
C ASN A 130 -11.37 1.62 -1.14
N THR A 131 -11.38 2.10 -2.35
CA THR A 131 -11.92 3.42 -2.62
C THR A 131 -13.44 3.32 -2.74
N GLU A 132 -14.16 3.80 -1.75
CA GLU A 132 -15.60 3.99 -1.86
C GLU A 132 -15.83 5.35 -2.50
N GLY A 133 -16.41 5.38 -3.68
CA GLY A 133 -16.73 6.64 -4.30
C GLY A 133 -17.03 6.51 -5.79
N SER A 134 -17.71 7.51 -6.33
CA SER A 134 -17.92 7.61 -7.76
C SER A 134 -16.59 7.87 -8.46
N TYR A 135 -16.30 7.12 -9.51
CA TYR A 135 -15.17 7.39 -10.42
C TYR A 135 -15.16 8.82 -10.98
N THR A 136 -16.26 9.54 -10.80
CA THR A 136 -16.46 10.92 -11.30
C THR A 136 -16.17 11.99 -10.25
N GLU A 137 -15.92 11.63 -8.99
CA GLU A 137 -15.76 12.59 -7.89
C GLU A 137 -14.45 12.36 -7.11
N PRO A 138 -13.29 12.76 -7.66
CA PRO A 138 -12.00 12.64 -6.96
C PRO A 138 -11.97 13.35 -5.61
N HIS A 139 -12.73 14.45 -5.47
CA HIS A 139 -12.80 15.23 -4.23
C HIS A 139 -13.35 14.39 -3.07
N LYS A 140 -14.42 13.64 -3.28
CA LYS A 140 -14.98 12.76 -2.24
C LYS A 140 -13.97 11.73 -1.75
N PHE A 141 -13.25 11.10 -2.68
CA PHE A 141 -12.18 10.16 -2.34
C PHE A 141 -11.07 10.82 -1.52
N LEU A 142 -10.60 12.01 -1.93
CA LEU A 142 -9.58 12.75 -1.20
C LEU A 142 -10.08 13.14 0.19
N GLN A 143 -11.32 13.58 0.31
CA GLN A 143 -11.91 13.97 1.58
C GLN A 143 -12.07 12.80 2.55
N GLU A 144 -12.57 11.65 2.06
CA GLU A 144 -12.83 10.48 2.89
C GLU A 144 -11.58 9.67 3.20
N SER A 145 -10.66 9.54 2.24
CA SER A 145 -9.46 8.70 2.40
C SER A 145 -8.24 9.45 2.92
N LEU A 146 -8.15 10.76 2.67
CA LEU A 146 -6.98 11.56 2.97
C LEU A 146 -7.29 12.82 3.79
N GLY A 147 -8.56 13.13 3.98
CA GLY A 147 -9.03 14.35 4.61
C GLY A 147 -9.10 14.30 6.14
N SER A 148 -9.93 15.17 6.71
CA SER A 148 -10.11 15.33 8.14
C SER A 148 -10.94 14.22 8.81
N ASP A 149 -11.39 13.24 8.06
CA ASP A 149 -12.07 12.08 8.62
C ASP A 149 -11.06 11.30 9.50
N PRO A 150 -11.42 10.92 10.74
CA PRO A 150 -10.58 10.10 11.61
C PRO A 150 -10.20 8.75 10.99
N HIS A 151 -10.86 8.34 9.91
CA HIS A 151 -10.56 7.16 9.13
C HIS A 151 -9.47 7.39 8.07
N ALA A 152 -9.09 8.64 7.85
CA ALA A 152 -8.08 8.98 6.85
C ALA A 152 -6.72 8.46 7.25
N ILE A 153 -6.11 7.71 6.36
CA ILE A 153 -4.71 7.33 6.43
C ILE A 153 -3.88 8.62 6.48
N SER A 154 -3.54 9.00 7.64
CA SER A 154 -2.63 10.03 8.15
C SER A 154 -1.77 10.87 7.18
N LEU A 155 -2.35 11.43 6.14
CA LEU A 155 -1.75 12.61 5.50
C LEU A 155 -2.06 13.90 6.28
N GLN A 156 -2.88 13.80 7.33
CA GLN A 156 -3.21 14.92 8.23
C GLN A 156 -1.99 15.58 8.88
N ALA A 157 -0.88 14.85 9.01
CA ALA A 157 0.36 15.40 9.54
C ALA A 157 1.16 16.23 8.52
N LEU A 158 0.78 16.24 7.26
CA LEU A 158 1.44 17.04 6.23
C LEU A 158 0.81 18.44 6.20
N GLU A 159 1.60 19.47 6.50
CA GLU A 159 1.16 20.87 6.53
C GLU A 159 0.52 21.30 5.20
N ASP A 160 1.09 20.91 4.07
CA ASP A 160 0.53 21.22 2.74
C ASP A 160 -0.84 20.59 2.53
N PHE A 161 -1.11 19.42 3.10
CA PHE A 161 -2.40 18.75 2.99
C PHE A 161 -3.46 19.43 3.87
N GLN A 162 -3.10 19.89 5.07
CA GLN A 162 -3.99 20.68 5.93
C GLN A 162 -4.39 21.99 5.23
N ASN A 163 -3.42 22.68 4.65
CA ASN A 163 -3.67 23.92 3.90
C ASN A 163 -4.60 23.69 2.70
N TYR A 164 -4.52 22.55 2.03
CA TYR A 164 -5.45 22.18 0.96
C TYR A 164 -6.86 21.90 1.51
N SER A 165 -6.96 21.12 2.58
CA SER A 165 -8.25 20.78 3.20
C SER A 165 -9.01 22.02 3.71
N ASP A 166 -8.30 23.00 4.23
CA ASP A 166 -8.89 24.25 4.73
C ASP A 166 -9.33 25.21 3.61
N ALA A 167 -8.85 25.00 2.39
CA ALA A 167 -9.15 25.83 1.22
C ALA A 167 -10.37 25.34 0.40
N VAL A 168 -10.91 24.15 0.68
CA VAL A 168 -12.00 23.48 -0.04
C VAL A 168 -13.23 23.36 0.85
#